data_d92f847579acd1dcd182f24c0d9fc7e3
#
_entry.id   d92f847579acd1dcd182f24c0d9fc7e3
#
_cell.length_a   1.000
_cell.length_b   1.000
_cell.length_c   1.000
_cell.angle_alpha   90.00
_cell.angle_beta   90.00
_cell.angle_gamma   90.00
#
_symmetry.space_group_name_H-M   'P 1'
#
loop_
_entity.id
_entity.type
_entity.pdbx_description
1 polymer ?
#
loop_
_entity_poly.entity_id
_entity_poly.type
_entity_poly.pdbx_seq_one_letter_code
_entity_poly.pdbx_strand_id
1 'polypeptide(L)'
;MVYRIYVEKRAELAHEANALHSELKNLLGIAPLTSVRILNRYDAENIAPELFEEAVRSVFSEPQLDITTPDLPKKMGEVVFAVEYLPGQFDQRADSAAQCIQIISQGERPIIRTAKVYLLGGDLSDAQLAEIKKYVINPVEAREAALELPETLAVQYEIPTEVATLEGFLDLDRAGLEKFVRDYGLAMDADDIEFCQDYFKKEGRNPTITEIRMIDTY
;
A
#
# COMPACT_ATOMS: atom_id res chain seq x y z
N MET A 1 -10.43 -19.55 3.51
CA MET A 1 -9.33 -19.87 2.57
C MET A 1 -9.20 -18.73 1.59
N VAL A 2 -7.96 -18.29 1.32
CA VAL A 2 -7.68 -17.21 0.36
C VAL A 2 -7.23 -17.82 -0.97
N TYR A 3 -7.82 -17.36 -2.06
CA TYR A 3 -7.42 -17.68 -3.43
C TYR A 3 -6.63 -16.51 -4.01
N ARG A 4 -5.67 -16.80 -4.88
CA ARG A 4 -4.83 -15.79 -5.55
C ARG A 4 -4.78 -16.01 -7.04
N ILE A 5 -4.79 -14.93 -7.81
CA ILE A 5 -4.54 -14.92 -9.25
C ILE A 5 -3.68 -13.70 -9.62
N TYR A 6 -2.77 -13.90 -10.55
CA TYR A 6 -1.99 -12.84 -11.17
C TYR A 6 -2.49 -12.64 -12.59
N VAL A 7 -2.67 -11.39 -12.97
CA VAL A 7 -3.20 -10.99 -14.28
C VAL A 7 -2.21 -10.03 -14.93
N GLU A 8 -1.65 -10.42 -16.06
CA GLU A 8 -0.68 -9.65 -16.82
C GLU A 8 -1.24 -9.30 -18.20
N LYS A 9 -1.07 -8.07 -18.65
CA LYS A 9 -1.40 -7.70 -20.03
C LYS A 9 -0.48 -8.42 -21.02
N ARG A 10 -1.02 -8.85 -22.16
CA ARG A 10 -0.20 -9.39 -23.26
C ARG A 10 0.86 -8.39 -23.67
N ALA A 11 2.02 -8.83 -24.11
CA ALA A 11 3.20 -8.00 -24.35
C ALA A 11 2.92 -6.78 -25.26
N GLU A 12 2.11 -6.99 -26.29
CA GLU A 12 1.70 -5.92 -27.23
C GLU A 12 0.77 -4.87 -26.61
N LEU A 13 0.17 -5.17 -25.45
CA LEU A 13 -0.75 -4.29 -24.72
C LEU A 13 -0.20 -3.81 -23.39
N ALA A 14 1.05 -4.15 -23.06
CA ALA A 14 1.71 -3.83 -21.80
C ALA A 14 2.20 -2.36 -21.76
N HIS A 15 1.35 -1.40 -22.13
CA HIS A 15 1.72 0.02 -22.24
C HIS A 15 2.25 0.61 -20.95
N GLU A 16 1.62 0.28 -19.79
CA GLU A 16 2.06 0.74 -18.46
C GLU A 16 3.47 0.25 -18.14
N ALA A 17 3.75 -1.03 -18.37
CA ALA A 17 5.07 -1.61 -18.11
C ALA A 17 6.14 -1.00 -19.04
N ASN A 18 5.81 -0.79 -20.33
CA ASN A 18 6.71 -0.19 -21.30
C ASN A 18 7.00 1.30 -20.97
N ALA A 19 6.00 2.05 -20.52
CA ALA A 19 6.17 3.45 -20.10
C ALA A 19 7.08 3.49 -18.86
N LEU A 20 6.78 2.71 -17.82
CA LEU A 20 7.60 2.65 -16.62
C LEU A 20 9.06 2.23 -16.95
N HIS A 21 9.26 1.23 -17.81
CA HIS A 21 10.60 0.85 -18.26
C HIS A 21 11.37 2.03 -18.86
N SER A 22 10.70 2.80 -19.73
CA SER A 22 11.30 3.98 -20.36
C SER A 22 11.61 5.09 -19.35
N GLU A 23 10.71 5.34 -18.40
CA GLU A 23 10.90 6.31 -17.33
C GLU A 23 12.09 5.95 -16.43
N LEU A 24 12.15 4.70 -15.94
CA LEU A 24 13.22 4.22 -15.09
C LEU A 24 14.59 4.30 -15.77
N LYS A 25 14.66 4.05 -17.08
CA LYS A 25 15.91 4.17 -17.85
C LYS A 25 16.29 5.63 -18.13
N ASN A 26 15.34 6.46 -18.52
CA ASN A 26 15.62 7.79 -19.05
C ASN A 26 15.63 8.87 -17.95
N LEU A 27 14.76 8.76 -16.93
CA LEU A 27 14.71 9.74 -15.86
C LEU A 27 15.60 9.36 -14.69
N LEU A 28 15.60 8.07 -14.26
CA LEU A 28 16.44 7.61 -13.16
C LEU A 28 17.80 7.07 -13.61
N GLY A 29 18.03 6.92 -14.91
CA GLY A 29 19.31 6.45 -15.42
C GLY A 29 19.65 5.00 -15.07
N ILE A 30 18.66 4.14 -14.81
CA ILE A 30 18.86 2.74 -14.42
C ILE A 30 19.28 1.91 -15.65
N ALA A 31 20.51 2.08 -16.10
CA ALA A 31 21.03 1.43 -17.31
C ALA A 31 20.96 -0.11 -17.30
N PRO A 32 21.20 -0.84 -16.19
CA PRO A 32 21.14 -2.29 -16.16
C PRO A 32 19.74 -2.88 -16.31
N LEU A 33 18.66 -2.08 -16.16
CA LEU A 33 17.29 -2.55 -16.30
C LEU A 33 17.02 -2.99 -17.75
N THR A 34 16.67 -4.25 -17.94
CA THR A 34 16.43 -4.84 -19.27
C THR A 34 14.94 -5.04 -19.59
N SER A 35 14.12 -5.23 -18.58
CA SER A 35 12.68 -5.40 -18.73
C SER A 35 11.91 -5.00 -17.48
N VAL A 36 10.67 -4.57 -17.70
CA VAL A 36 9.66 -4.35 -16.65
C VAL A 36 8.42 -5.11 -17.05
N ARG A 37 7.86 -5.86 -16.11
CA ARG A 37 6.55 -6.48 -16.23
C ARG A 37 5.70 -6.05 -15.05
N ILE A 38 4.43 -5.78 -15.28
CA ILE A 38 3.47 -5.37 -14.25
C ILE A 38 2.30 -6.32 -14.28
N LEU A 39 2.01 -6.92 -13.13
CA LEU A 39 0.88 -7.80 -12.94
C LEU A 39 -0.08 -7.20 -11.92
N ASN A 40 -1.38 -7.34 -12.16
CA ASN A 40 -2.38 -7.12 -11.12
C ASN A 40 -2.57 -8.43 -10.35
N ARG A 41 -2.36 -8.38 -9.05
CA ARG A 41 -2.64 -9.49 -8.13
C ARG A 41 -4.01 -9.29 -7.53
N TYR A 42 -4.82 -10.33 -7.52
CA TYR A 42 -6.08 -10.37 -6.79
C TYR A 42 -6.01 -11.49 -5.76
N ASP A 43 -6.29 -11.14 -4.53
CA ASP A 43 -6.49 -12.06 -3.42
C ASP A 43 -7.98 -12.04 -3.06
N ALA A 44 -8.63 -13.21 -3.00
CA ALA A 44 -10.05 -13.34 -2.75
C ALA A 44 -10.33 -14.30 -1.59
N GLU A 45 -11.19 -13.89 -0.66
CA GLU A 45 -11.65 -14.69 0.48
C GLU A 45 -13.18 -14.65 0.55
N ASN A 46 -13.78 -15.66 1.19
CA ASN A 46 -15.24 -15.85 1.27
C ASN A 46 -15.88 -16.00 -0.12
N ILE A 47 -15.28 -16.81 -0.95
CA ILE A 47 -15.73 -17.12 -2.31
C ILE A 47 -15.65 -18.64 -2.54
N ALA A 48 -16.65 -19.21 -3.21
CA ALA A 48 -16.60 -20.60 -3.62
C ALA A 48 -15.57 -20.83 -4.73
N PRO A 49 -14.89 -21.99 -4.79
CA PRO A 49 -13.86 -22.25 -5.80
C PRO A 49 -14.36 -22.05 -7.23
N GLU A 50 -15.55 -22.55 -7.54
CA GLU A 50 -16.15 -22.48 -8.88
C GLU A 50 -16.44 -21.02 -9.27
N LEU A 51 -16.93 -20.21 -8.31
CA LEU A 51 -17.18 -18.79 -8.52
C LEU A 51 -15.87 -18.00 -8.68
N PHE A 52 -14.81 -18.40 -7.97
CA PHE A 52 -13.49 -17.81 -8.17
C PHE A 52 -12.96 -18.06 -9.58
N GLU A 53 -13.07 -19.31 -10.08
CA GLU A 53 -12.66 -19.66 -11.45
C GLU A 53 -13.46 -18.89 -12.51
N GLU A 54 -14.77 -18.69 -12.29
CA GLU A 54 -15.60 -17.85 -13.15
C GLU A 54 -15.15 -16.38 -13.08
N ALA A 55 -14.90 -15.86 -11.89
CA ALA A 55 -14.41 -14.50 -11.69
C ALA A 55 -13.05 -14.24 -12.35
N VAL A 56 -12.15 -15.22 -12.39
CA VAL A 56 -10.88 -15.11 -13.11
C VAL A 56 -11.11 -14.75 -14.58
N ARG A 57 -12.09 -15.32 -15.22
CA ARG A 57 -12.36 -15.14 -16.66
C ARG A 57 -13.25 -13.96 -16.99
N SER A 58 -14.12 -13.55 -16.05
CA SER A 58 -15.18 -12.55 -16.31
C SER A 58 -15.02 -11.24 -15.54
N VAL A 59 -14.26 -11.24 -14.44
CA VAL A 59 -14.10 -10.08 -13.56
C VAL A 59 -12.64 -9.63 -13.44
N PHE A 60 -11.72 -10.57 -13.15
CA PHE A 60 -10.32 -10.22 -12.90
C PHE A 60 -9.52 -10.03 -14.18
N SER A 61 -9.94 -10.63 -15.28
CA SER A 61 -9.22 -10.57 -16.56
C SER A 61 -10.15 -10.48 -17.77
N GLU A 62 -9.58 -10.04 -18.88
CA GLU A 62 -10.15 -10.12 -20.22
C GLU A 62 -9.34 -11.13 -21.02
N PRO A 63 -9.86 -12.35 -21.31
CA PRO A 63 -9.07 -13.44 -21.90
C PRO A 63 -8.36 -13.11 -23.22
N GLN A 64 -8.89 -12.14 -23.98
CA GLN A 64 -8.27 -11.69 -25.23
C GLN A 64 -7.06 -10.79 -25.00
N LEU A 65 -7.03 -10.04 -23.87
CA LEU A 65 -6.05 -9.00 -23.57
C LEU A 65 -5.04 -9.43 -22.50
N ASP A 66 -5.44 -10.40 -21.65
CA ASP A 66 -4.72 -10.75 -20.45
C ASP A 66 -4.21 -12.21 -20.49
N ILE A 67 -3.19 -12.44 -19.67
CA ILE A 67 -2.67 -13.75 -19.30
C ILE A 67 -2.87 -13.91 -17.80
N THR A 68 -3.50 -14.99 -17.38
CA THR A 68 -3.74 -15.27 -15.95
C THR A 68 -2.88 -16.44 -15.49
N THR A 69 -2.29 -16.32 -14.31
CA THR A 69 -1.48 -17.39 -13.69
C THR A 69 -1.79 -17.49 -12.20
N PRO A 70 -2.02 -18.71 -11.65
CA PRO A 70 -2.24 -18.90 -10.22
C PRO A 70 -0.96 -18.65 -9.41
N ASP A 71 0.19 -18.97 -10.00
CA ASP A 71 1.49 -18.77 -9.39
C ASP A 71 2.19 -17.55 -9.97
N LEU A 72 3.06 -16.94 -9.17
CA LEU A 72 3.86 -15.79 -9.59
C LEU A 72 4.78 -16.20 -10.78
N PRO A 73 4.56 -15.65 -12.00
CA PRO A 73 5.30 -16.07 -13.19
C PRO A 73 6.68 -15.41 -13.29
N LYS A 74 7.47 -15.51 -12.20
CA LYS A 74 8.83 -14.98 -12.09
C LYS A 74 9.78 -15.77 -12.98
N LYS A 75 10.55 -15.09 -13.82
CA LYS A 75 11.64 -15.66 -14.61
C LYS A 75 12.94 -15.63 -13.81
N MET A 76 13.89 -16.48 -14.21
CA MET A 76 15.21 -16.49 -13.61
C MET A 76 15.92 -15.13 -13.82
N GLY A 77 16.48 -14.58 -12.74
CA GLY A 77 17.15 -13.27 -12.77
C GLY A 77 16.23 -12.06 -12.63
N GLU A 78 14.91 -12.24 -12.57
CA GLU A 78 14.02 -11.13 -12.24
C GLU A 78 14.00 -10.83 -10.73
N VAL A 79 14.01 -9.55 -10.38
CA VAL A 79 13.71 -9.07 -9.03
C VAL A 79 12.20 -8.76 -8.96
N VAL A 80 11.58 -9.07 -7.83
CA VAL A 80 10.14 -8.90 -7.64
C VAL A 80 9.84 -8.10 -6.39
N PHE A 81 8.91 -7.16 -6.49
CA PHE A 81 8.25 -6.54 -5.35
C PHE A 81 6.78 -6.27 -5.69
N ALA A 82 5.95 -6.11 -4.68
CA ALA A 82 4.54 -5.81 -4.85
C ALA A 82 4.18 -4.52 -4.09
N VAL A 83 3.14 -3.83 -4.57
CA VAL A 83 2.66 -2.58 -3.98
C VAL A 83 1.15 -2.71 -3.77
N GLU A 84 0.70 -2.41 -2.54
CA GLU A 84 -0.70 -2.40 -2.15
C GLU A 84 -1.08 -1.05 -1.55
N TYR A 85 -2.37 -0.73 -1.53
CA TYR A 85 -2.86 0.44 -0.82
C TYR A 85 -2.68 0.32 0.70
N LEU A 86 -2.43 1.45 1.35
CA LEU A 86 -2.41 1.52 2.81
C LEU A 86 -3.78 1.16 3.41
N PRO A 87 -3.81 0.59 4.62
CA PRO A 87 -5.07 0.41 5.34
C PRO A 87 -5.83 1.73 5.47
N GLY A 88 -7.12 1.71 5.10
CA GLY A 88 -7.97 2.90 5.08
C GLY A 88 -8.02 3.63 3.72
N GLN A 89 -7.12 3.35 2.81
CA GLN A 89 -7.21 3.84 1.43
C GLN A 89 -8.24 3.01 0.64
N PHE A 90 -8.93 3.67 -0.29
CA PHE A 90 -9.95 3.03 -1.11
C PHE A 90 -9.31 2.31 -2.31
N ASP A 91 -9.41 0.98 -2.31
CA ASP A 91 -9.01 0.14 -3.44
C ASP A 91 -10.18 -0.03 -4.42
N GLN A 92 -10.25 0.88 -5.40
CA GLN A 92 -11.31 0.87 -6.41
C GLN A 92 -11.35 -0.43 -7.21
N ARG A 93 -10.21 -1.03 -7.50
CA ARG A 93 -10.13 -2.28 -8.26
C ARG A 93 -10.70 -3.44 -7.47
N ALA A 94 -10.34 -3.56 -6.20
CA ALA A 94 -10.87 -4.58 -5.30
C ALA A 94 -12.37 -4.39 -5.08
N ASP A 95 -12.82 -3.15 -4.86
CA ASP A 95 -14.22 -2.82 -4.64
C ASP A 95 -15.09 -3.18 -5.85
N SER A 96 -14.67 -2.75 -7.05
CA SER A 96 -15.38 -3.07 -8.29
C SER A 96 -15.44 -4.56 -8.57
N ALA A 97 -14.34 -5.28 -8.34
CA ALA A 97 -14.28 -6.73 -8.52
C ALA A 97 -15.24 -7.45 -7.55
N ALA A 98 -15.25 -7.06 -6.27
CA ALA A 98 -16.15 -7.62 -5.28
C ALA A 98 -17.64 -7.36 -5.61
N GLN A 99 -17.96 -6.17 -6.12
CA GLN A 99 -19.32 -5.85 -6.59
C GLN A 99 -19.72 -6.70 -7.79
N CYS A 100 -18.86 -6.83 -8.80
CA CYS A 100 -19.15 -7.66 -9.98
C CYS A 100 -19.41 -9.12 -9.58
N ILE A 101 -18.60 -9.68 -8.68
CA ILE A 101 -18.79 -11.06 -8.19
C ILE A 101 -20.10 -11.19 -7.43
N GLN A 102 -20.46 -10.22 -6.61
CA GLN A 102 -21.74 -10.21 -5.89
C GLN A 102 -22.94 -10.18 -6.86
N ILE A 103 -22.86 -9.39 -7.93
CA ILE A 103 -23.91 -9.33 -8.96
C ILE A 103 -24.04 -10.67 -9.70
N ILE A 104 -22.93 -11.29 -10.07
CA ILE A 104 -22.91 -12.58 -10.78
C ILE A 104 -23.51 -13.69 -9.90
N SER A 105 -23.06 -13.76 -8.65
CA SER A 105 -23.48 -14.82 -7.71
C SER A 105 -24.86 -14.60 -7.10
N GLN A 106 -25.34 -13.36 -7.07
CA GLN A 106 -26.51 -12.91 -6.30
C GLN A 106 -26.43 -13.31 -4.81
N GLY A 107 -25.20 -13.49 -4.30
CA GLY A 107 -24.89 -13.93 -2.96
C GLY A 107 -24.19 -12.88 -2.11
N GLU A 108 -23.42 -13.35 -1.12
CA GLU A 108 -22.61 -12.49 -0.28
C GLU A 108 -21.44 -11.90 -1.05
N ARG A 109 -21.07 -10.69 -0.67
CA ARG A 109 -19.94 -10.00 -1.25
C ARG A 109 -18.63 -10.60 -0.74
N PRO A 110 -17.73 -11.09 -1.62
CA PRO A 110 -16.44 -11.60 -1.19
C PRO A 110 -15.51 -10.46 -0.70
N ILE A 111 -14.52 -10.83 0.08
CA ILE A 111 -13.41 -9.92 0.43
C ILE A 111 -12.39 -10.02 -0.68
N ILE A 112 -12.10 -8.89 -1.34
CA ILE A 112 -11.08 -8.81 -2.38
C ILE A 112 -10.01 -7.80 -1.94
N ARG A 113 -8.74 -8.11 -2.19
CA ARG A 113 -7.61 -7.18 -2.11
C ARG A 113 -6.81 -7.24 -3.37
N THR A 114 -6.24 -6.12 -3.75
CA THR A 114 -5.36 -6.07 -4.92
C THR A 114 -3.98 -5.56 -4.58
N ALA A 115 -3.02 -5.95 -5.40
CA ALA A 115 -1.70 -5.35 -5.42
C ALA A 115 -1.17 -5.31 -6.86
N LYS A 116 -0.32 -4.34 -7.17
CA LYS A 116 0.49 -4.36 -8.38
C LYS A 116 1.80 -5.07 -8.07
N VAL A 117 2.15 -6.04 -8.90
CA VAL A 117 3.40 -6.79 -8.78
C VAL A 117 4.32 -6.39 -9.93
N TYR A 118 5.53 -5.97 -9.57
CA TYR A 118 6.56 -5.52 -10.49
C TYR A 118 7.64 -6.59 -10.59
N LEU A 119 7.91 -7.04 -11.81
CA LEU A 119 9.01 -7.95 -12.12
C LEU A 119 10.02 -7.20 -12.98
N LEU A 120 11.23 -7.05 -12.45
CA LEU A 120 12.30 -6.28 -13.05
C LEU A 120 13.41 -7.22 -13.52
N GLY A 121 13.71 -7.22 -14.80
CA GLY A 121 14.85 -7.92 -15.36
C GLY A 121 16.08 -7.03 -15.45
N GLY A 122 17.25 -7.62 -15.23
CA GLY A 122 18.53 -6.93 -15.26
C GLY A 122 19.38 -7.19 -14.01
N ASP A 123 20.64 -6.81 -14.07
CA ASP A 123 21.57 -6.92 -12.94
C ASP A 123 21.48 -5.64 -12.08
N LEU A 124 20.41 -5.58 -11.26
CA LEU A 124 20.09 -4.42 -10.44
C LEU A 124 20.75 -4.52 -9.06
N SER A 125 21.48 -3.47 -8.66
CA SER A 125 21.97 -3.35 -7.29
C SER A 125 20.84 -3.01 -6.31
N ASP A 126 21.04 -3.30 -5.01
CA ASP A 126 20.10 -2.96 -3.96
C ASP A 126 19.79 -1.45 -3.92
N ALA A 127 20.77 -0.60 -4.18
CA ALA A 127 20.59 0.85 -4.24
C ALA A 127 19.65 1.26 -5.40
N GLN A 128 19.83 0.66 -6.59
CA GLN A 128 18.96 0.91 -7.74
C GLN A 128 17.54 0.39 -7.49
N LEU A 129 17.43 -0.78 -6.87
CA LEU A 129 16.11 -1.32 -6.48
C LEU A 129 15.40 -0.40 -5.48
N ALA A 130 16.12 0.12 -4.48
CA ALA A 130 15.56 1.07 -3.52
C ALA A 130 15.09 2.37 -4.20
N GLU A 131 15.86 2.87 -5.17
CA GLU A 131 15.49 4.04 -5.96
C GLU A 131 14.25 3.80 -6.82
N ILE A 132 14.14 2.64 -7.47
CA ILE A 132 12.95 2.23 -8.23
C ILE A 132 11.73 2.16 -7.30
N LYS A 133 11.85 1.48 -6.13
CA LYS A 133 10.76 1.40 -5.15
C LYS A 133 10.32 2.80 -4.69
N LYS A 134 11.26 3.69 -4.39
CA LYS A 134 10.96 5.08 -4.00
C LYS A 134 10.22 5.86 -5.09
N TYR A 135 10.51 5.58 -6.37
CA TYR A 135 9.82 6.19 -7.51
C TYR A 135 8.40 5.65 -7.69
N VAL A 136 8.23 4.32 -7.53
CA VAL A 136 6.96 3.63 -7.81
C VAL A 136 5.97 3.73 -6.65
N ILE A 137 6.46 3.72 -5.40
CA ILE A 137 5.62 3.67 -4.20
C ILE A 137 5.38 5.10 -3.69
N ASN A 138 4.14 5.57 -3.79
CA ASN A 138 3.72 6.78 -3.10
C ASN A 138 3.42 6.47 -1.62
N PRO A 139 4.25 6.90 -0.66
CA PRO A 139 4.10 6.52 0.75
C PRO A 139 2.84 7.10 1.42
N VAL A 140 2.17 8.06 0.78
CA VAL A 140 0.92 8.66 1.29
C VAL A 140 -0.28 7.72 1.09
N GLU A 141 -0.24 6.89 0.05
CA GLU A 141 -1.38 6.03 -0.32
C GLU A 141 -1.07 4.55 -0.42
N ALA A 142 0.23 4.20 -0.54
CA ALA A 142 0.65 2.84 -0.83
C ALA A 142 1.88 2.40 -0.02
N ARG A 143 2.08 1.12 0.06
CA ARG A 143 3.25 0.49 0.69
C ARG A 143 3.69 -0.74 -0.08
N GLU A 144 4.89 -1.24 0.23
CA GLU A 144 5.32 -2.55 -0.24
C GLU A 144 4.45 -3.65 0.40
N ALA A 145 3.95 -4.56 -0.44
CA ALA A 145 3.11 -5.69 -0.03
C ALA A 145 3.94 -6.97 0.12
N ALA A 146 3.56 -7.82 1.05
CA ALA A 146 4.11 -9.18 1.14
C ALA A 146 3.77 -9.98 -0.12
N LEU A 147 4.70 -10.83 -0.54
CA LEU A 147 4.50 -11.73 -1.70
C LEU A 147 3.82 -13.03 -1.29
N GLU A 148 3.93 -13.42 -0.04
CA GLU A 148 3.32 -14.63 0.51
C GLU A 148 1.80 -14.53 0.47
N LEU A 149 1.13 -15.67 0.33
CA LEU A 149 -0.32 -15.77 0.41
C LEU A 149 -0.73 -15.66 1.88
N PRO A 150 -1.56 -14.67 2.28
CA PRO A 150 -2.02 -14.57 3.66
C PRO A 150 -3.04 -15.67 4.00
N GLU A 151 -3.13 -16.02 5.25
CA GLU A 151 -4.15 -16.99 5.73
C GLU A 151 -5.56 -16.40 5.66
N THR A 152 -5.69 -15.10 5.87
CA THR A 152 -6.95 -14.35 5.79
C THR A 152 -6.73 -12.92 5.28
N LEU A 153 -7.73 -12.39 4.60
CA LEU A 153 -7.78 -10.97 4.17
C LEU A 153 -8.49 -10.08 5.18
N ALA A 154 -9.12 -10.67 6.20
CA ALA A 154 -9.76 -9.92 7.27
C ALA A 154 -8.70 -9.17 8.07
N VAL A 155 -8.85 -7.85 8.19
CA VAL A 155 -7.99 -7.04 9.06
C VAL A 155 -8.65 -6.93 10.41
N GLN A 156 -7.97 -7.42 11.43
CA GLN A 156 -8.33 -7.11 12.79
C GLN A 156 -7.63 -5.80 13.17
N TYR A 157 -8.41 -4.76 13.36
CA TYR A 157 -7.91 -3.51 13.95
C TYR A 157 -8.10 -3.60 15.46
N GLU A 158 -7.06 -3.32 16.23
CA GLU A 158 -7.25 -2.93 17.61
C GLU A 158 -8.00 -1.59 17.60
N ILE A 159 -9.25 -1.61 18.03
CA ILE A 159 -10.04 -0.40 18.18
C ILE A 159 -9.59 0.23 19.50
N PRO A 160 -8.88 1.39 19.48
CA PRO A 160 -8.48 2.06 20.70
C PRO A 160 -9.74 2.46 21.48
N THR A 161 -9.87 1.98 22.70
CA THR A 161 -10.99 2.32 23.60
C THR A 161 -10.73 3.58 24.40
N GLU A 162 -9.47 4.02 24.45
CA GLU A 162 -9.02 5.20 25.18
C GLU A 162 -8.08 6.04 24.33
N VAL A 163 -8.10 7.34 24.54
CA VAL A 163 -7.16 8.28 23.91
C VAL A 163 -5.94 8.43 24.81
N ALA A 164 -4.75 8.17 24.26
CA ALA A 164 -3.50 8.28 25.02
C ALA A 164 -3.25 9.70 25.50
N THR A 165 -3.03 9.88 26.80
CA THR A 165 -2.53 11.09 27.41
C THR A 165 -1.00 11.13 27.30
N LEU A 166 -0.44 12.28 26.95
CA LEU A 166 0.99 12.45 26.77
C LEU A 166 1.67 12.76 28.11
N GLU A 167 1.86 11.72 28.91
CA GLU A 167 2.48 11.85 30.23
C GLU A 167 3.89 12.44 30.10
N GLY A 168 4.19 13.43 30.97
CA GLY A 168 5.48 14.11 30.99
C GLY A 168 5.65 15.19 29.89
N PHE A 169 4.64 15.44 29.07
CA PHE A 169 4.71 16.49 28.04
C PHE A 169 5.00 17.86 28.62
N LEU A 170 4.43 18.18 29.79
CA LEU A 170 4.62 19.48 30.46
C LEU A 170 6.05 19.68 30.96
N ASP A 171 6.81 18.63 31.17
CA ASP A 171 8.16 18.66 31.74
C ASP A 171 9.26 18.66 30.66
N LEU A 172 8.89 18.57 29.38
CA LEU A 172 9.84 18.57 28.28
C LEU A 172 10.55 19.93 28.18
N ASP A 173 11.85 19.89 28.04
CA ASP A 173 12.65 21.06 27.65
C ASP A 173 12.55 21.28 26.13
N ARG A 174 13.11 22.39 25.62
CA ARG A 174 13.05 22.74 24.21
C ARG A 174 13.59 21.62 23.29
N ALA A 175 14.68 20.98 23.69
CA ALA A 175 15.24 19.86 22.91
C ALA A 175 14.30 18.65 22.90
N GLY A 176 13.62 18.38 24.02
CA GLY A 176 12.56 17.38 24.14
C GLY A 176 11.36 17.68 23.26
N LEU A 177 10.93 18.93 23.19
CA LEU A 177 9.84 19.39 22.32
C LEU A 177 10.20 19.25 20.83
N GLU A 178 11.41 19.64 20.42
CA GLU A 178 11.89 19.44 19.05
C GLU A 178 11.94 17.95 18.67
N LYS A 179 12.38 17.10 19.60
CA LYS A 179 12.36 15.66 19.40
C LYS A 179 10.93 15.13 19.28
N PHE A 180 10.03 15.60 20.13
CA PHE A 180 8.61 15.25 20.10
C PHE A 180 7.97 15.57 18.75
N VAL A 181 8.17 16.77 18.21
CA VAL A 181 7.70 17.17 16.88
C VAL A 181 8.18 16.20 15.80
N ARG A 182 9.45 15.83 15.82
CA ARG A 182 10.01 14.88 14.84
C ARG A 182 9.47 13.47 15.02
N ASP A 183 9.40 12.96 16.25
CA ASP A 183 8.98 11.60 16.54
C ASP A 183 7.50 11.35 16.18
N TYR A 184 6.66 12.36 16.36
CA TYR A 184 5.22 12.32 16.03
C TYR A 184 4.91 12.79 14.60
N GLY A 185 5.91 13.30 13.87
CA GLY A 185 5.77 13.77 12.48
C GLY A 185 4.81 14.96 12.37
N LEU A 186 4.88 15.90 13.34
CA LEU A 186 4.03 17.09 13.38
C LEU A 186 4.50 18.13 12.37
N ALA A 187 3.58 18.90 11.82
CA ALA A 187 3.84 19.99 10.89
C ALA A 187 4.23 21.29 11.62
N MET A 188 3.83 21.45 12.89
CA MET A 188 4.17 22.60 13.73
C MET A 188 5.67 22.65 14.05
N ASP A 189 6.19 23.84 14.31
CA ASP A 189 7.57 24.05 14.72
C ASP A 189 7.77 23.98 16.25
N ALA A 190 9.01 24.26 16.70
CA ALA A 190 9.36 24.21 18.11
C ALA A 190 8.68 25.31 18.94
N ASP A 191 8.42 26.46 18.36
CA ASP A 191 7.79 27.58 19.04
C ASP A 191 6.27 27.34 19.19
N ASP A 192 5.65 26.72 18.19
CA ASP A 192 4.23 26.33 18.22
C ASP A 192 3.97 25.26 19.30
N ILE A 193 4.80 24.23 19.37
CA ILE A 193 4.64 23.18 20.38
C ILE A 193 4.96 23.67 21.80
N GLU A 194 5.89 24.62 21.95
CA GLU A 194 6.18 25.27 23.22
C GLU A 194 4.97 26.12 23.68
N PHE A 195 4.32 26.83 22.74
CA PHE A 195 3.07 27.55 23.02
C PHE A 195 1.96 26.60 23.50
N CYS A 196 1.81 25.47 22.84
CA CYS A 196 0.88 24.41 23.27
C CYS A 196 1.21 23.91 24.68
N GLN A 197 2.49 23.66 24.97
CA GLN A 197 2.92 23.24 26.30
C GLN A 197 2.55 24.27 27.39
N ASP A 198 2.78 25.54 27.12
CA ASP A 198 2.44 26.63 28.05
C ASP A 198 0.92 26.77 28.28
N TYR A 199 0.12 26.49 27.25
CA TYR A 199 -1.34 26.43 27.39
C TYR A 199 -1.74 25.28 28.34
N PHE A 200 -1.25 24.07 28.13
CA PHE A 200 -1.59 22.92 28.97
C PHE A 200 -0.99 22.97 30.37
N LYS A 201 0.14 23.70 30.58
CA LYS A 201 0.64 24.05 31.91
C LYS A 201 -0.34 24.92 32.68
N LYS A 202 -0.98 25.90 32.00
CA LYS A 202 -2.03 26.77 32.63
C LYS A 202 -3.30 25.98 32.93
N GLU A 203 -3.65 24.99 32.07
CA GLU A 203 -4.76 24.07 32.29
C GLU A 203 -4.48 23.06 33.42
N GLY A 204 -3.22 22.88 33.82
CA GLY A 204 -2.80 21.95 34.88
C GLY A 204 -2.98 20.47 34.52
N ARG A 205 -2.94 20.14 33.26
CA ARG A 205 -3.06 18.74 32.77
C ARG A 205 -2.20 18.47 31.56
N ASN A 206 -1.80 17.21 31.39
CA ASN A 206 -1.18 16.77 30.15
C ASN A 206 -2.20 16.72 29.00
N PRO A 207 -1.82 17.08 27.76
CA PRO A 207 -2.70 16.92 26.60
C PRO A 207 -2.84 15.46 26.21
N THR A 208 -3.89 15.14 25.49
CA THR A 208 -4.00 13.90 24.73
C THR A 208 -3.28 14.05 23.39
N ILE A 209 -2.89 12.92 22.80
CA ILE A 209 -2.29 12.91 21.44
C ILE A 209 -3.26 13.48 20.39
N THR A 210 -4.57 13.27 20.59
CA THR A 210 -5.61 13.79 19.68
C THR A 210 -5.67 15.32 19.74
N GLU A 211 -5.57 15.94 20.95
CA GLU A 211 -5.55 17.40 21.08
C GLU A 211 -4.36 18.01 20.34
N ILE A 212 -3.17 17.45 20.52
CA ILE A 212 -1.97 17.94 19.82
C ILE A 212 -2.11 17.79 18.30
N ARG A 213 -2.56 16.64 17.79
CA ARG A 213 -2.78 16.43 16.35
C ARG A 213 -3.87 17.32 15.76
N MET A 214 -4.92 17.62 16.53
CA MET A 214 -5.94 18.56 16.09
C MET A 214 -5.36 19.97 15.92
N ILE A 215 -4.56 20.44 16.88
CA ILE A 215 -3.89 21.74 16.80
C ILE A 215 -2.93 21.77 15.61
N ASP A 216 -2.14 20.72 15.42
CA ASP A 216 -1.20 20.56 14.29
C ASP A 216 -1.87 20.62 12.91
N THR A 217 -3.15 20.26 12.83
CA THR A 217 -3.92 20.27 11.58
C THR A 217 -4.41 21.68 11.20
N TYR A 218 -4.57 22.59 12.18
CA TYR A 218 -5.05 23.95 11.98
C TYR A 218 -3.93 24.97 11.82
#